data_3b40603df365abbc97d043839049a2a1
#
_entry.id   3b40603df365abbc97d043839049a2a1
#
_cell.length_a   1.000
_cell.length_b   1.000
_cell.length_c   1.000
_cell.angle_alpha   90.00
_cell.angle_beta   90.00
_cell.angle_gamma   90.00
#
_symmetry.space_group_name_H-M   'P 1'
#
loop_
_entity.id
_entity.type
_entity.pdbx_description
1 polymer ?
#
loop_
_entity_poly.entity_id
_entity_poly.type
_entity_poly.pdbx_seq_one_letter_code
_entity_poly.pdbx_strand_id
1 'polypeptide(L)'
;HWEPGYAEGVCVQARFNKILSFVQISSHQVVLVDSTNRCLRSVDRNTNQTAAYAGNCTQQGQQDGLDALFNEPTSVIINTKNSSQLIIVEPSHASLRIMGIFDKNVSTMFRRGGSGD
;
A
#
# COMPACT_ATOMS: atom_id res chain seq x y z
N HIS A 1 13.80 -7.74 -15.58
CA HIS A 1 14.78 -7.91 -14.48
C HIS A 1 14.15 -7.57 -13.12
N TRP A 2 14.26 -8.48 -12.19
CA TRP A 2 13.66 -8.30 -10.86
C TRP A 2 14.67 -8.69 -9.79
N GLU A 3 14.85 -7.82 -8.80
CA GLU A 3 15.68 -8.06 -7.64
C GLU A 3 14.90 -7.71 -6.37
N PRO A 4 15.03 -8.49 -5.30
CA PRO A 4 14.44 -8.10 -4.02
C PRO A 4 15.07 -6.82 -3.49
N GLY A 5 14.34 -6.09 -2.67
CA GLY A 5 14.82 -4.89 -2.05
C GLY A 5 13.87 -3.73 -2.28
N TYR A 6 14.39 -2.53 -2.13
CA TYR A 6 13.58 -1.34 -2.33
C TYR A 6 14.35 -0.30 -3.13
N ALA A 7 13.76 0.10 -4.25
CA ALA A 7 14.27 1.21 -5.05
C ALA A 7 13.12 1.77 -5.88
N GLU A 8 13.17 3.05 -6.14
CA GLU A 8 12.18 3.73 -6.95
C GLU A 8 12.77 4.07 -8.32
N GLY A 9 11.93 4.57 -9.22
CA GLY A 9 12.36 5.00 -10.54
C GLY A 9 11.57 4.29 -11.63
N VAL A 10 12.14 4.22 -12.83
CA VAL A 10 11.52 3.44 -13.90
C VAL A 10 11.65 1.95 -13.58
N CYS A 11 10.78 1.13 -14.18
CA CYS A 11 10.67 -0.29 -13.83
C CYS A 11 12.01 -1.03 -13.86
N VAL A 12 12.90 -0.69 -14.77
CA VAL A 12 14.21 -1.35 -14.86
C VAL A 12 15.14 -1.00 -13.70
N GLN A 13 14.84 0.07 -12.97
CA GLN A 13 15.63 0.54 -11.82
C GLN A 13 14.93 0.27 -10.50
N ALA A 14 13.62 0.07 -10.54
CA ALA A 14 12.84 -0.12 -9.33
C ALA A 14 13.09 -1.51 -8.74
N ARG A 15 12.99 -1.59 -7.43
CA ARG A 15 13.13 -2.85 -6.70
C ARG A 15 11.98 -3.01 -5.73
N PHE A 16 11.44 -4.21 -5.73
CA PHE A 16 10.37 -4.62 -4.83
C PHE A 16 10.88 -5.82 -4.04
N ASN A 17 10.39 -5.98 -2.82
CA ASN A 17 10.77 -7.14 -2.05
C ASN A 17 9.76 -8.28 -2.19
N LYS A 18 8.50 -8.00 -1.98
CA LYS A 18 7.47 -9.05 -2.07
C LYS A 18 6.15 -8.45 -2.51
N ILE A 19 5.78 -8.67 -3.77
CA ILE A 19 4.52 -8.19 -4.30
C ILE A 19 3.47 -9.28 -4.15
N LEU A 20 2.43 -9.01 -3.37
CA LEU A 20 1.36 -9.95 -3.10
C LEU A 20 0.04 -9.58 -3.74
N SER A 21 -0.17 -8.31 -4.04
CA SER A 21 -1.47 -7.83 -4.50
C SER A 21 -1.30 -6.49 -5.21
N PHE A 22 -2.20 -6.21 -6.13
CA PHE A 22 -2.21 -4.93 -6.81
C PHE A 22 -3.64 -4.56 -7.22
N VAL A 23 -3.86 -3.28 -7.49
CA VAL A 23 -5.12 -2.76 -7.96
C VAL A 23 -4.88 -1.59 -8.90
N GLN A 24 -5.65 -1.52 -9.97
CA GLN A 24 -5.57 -0.40 -10.90
C GLN A 24 -6.53 0.70 -10.43
N ILE A 25 -6.00 1.90 -10.18
CA ILE A 25 -6.78 3.01 -9.64
C ILE A 25 -7.15 4.05 -10.70
N SER A 26 -6.54 3.99 -11.87
CA SER A 26 -6.89 4.87 -12.99
C SER A 26 -6.45 4.20 -14.29
N SER A 27 -6.67 4.88 -15.41
CA SER A 27 -6.28 4.33 -16.72
C SER A 27 -4.78 4.07 -16.84
N HIS A 28 -3.95 4.71 -16.01
CA HIS A 28 -2.50 4.60 -16.12
C HIS A 28 -1.78 4.33 -14.81
N GLN A 29 -2.49 4.22 -13.70
CA GLN A 29 -1.85 3.98 -12.40
C GLN A 29 -2.29 2.68 -11.76
N VAL A 30 -1.31 1.94 -11.27
CA VAL A 30 -1.51 0.71 -10.51
C VAL A 30 -0.88 0.91 -9.15
N VAL A 31 -1.61 0.53 -8.10
CA VAL A 31 -1.08 0.50 -6.73
C VAL A 31 -0.86 -0.95 -6.37
N LEU A 32 0.30 -1.24 -5.79
CA LEU A 32 0.62 -2.58 -5.37
C LEU A 32 1.13 -2.60 -3.94
N VAL A 33 1.00 -3.77 -3.33
CA VAL A 33 1.47 -4.01 -1.98
C VAL A 33 2.86 -4.61 -2.04
N ASP A 34 3.83 -3.93 -1.44
CA ASP A 34 5.17 -4.46 -1.26
C ASP A 34 5.31 -4.85 0.21
N SER A 35 4.93 -6.09 0.50
CA SER A 35 4.67 -6.53 1.87
C SER A 35 5.89 -6.48 2.77
N THR A 36 7.02 -6.99 2.30
CA THR A 36 8.23 -7.03 3.11
C THR A 36 8.81 -5.64 3.34
N ASN A 37 8.66 -4.75 2.37
CA ASN A 37 9.04 -3.35 2.54
C ASN A 37 7.99 -2.53 3.29
N ARG A 38 6.84 -3.13 3.61
CA ARG A 38 5.79 -2.56 4.47
C ARG A 38 5.21 -1.28 3.93
N CYS A 39 5.00 -1.23 2.62
CA CYS A 39 4.44 -0.04 2.00
C CYS A 39 3.62 -0.38 0.77
N LEU A 40 2.85 0.59 0.34
CA LEU A 40 2.19 0.55 -0.96
C LEU A 40 3.03 1.35 -1.94
N ARG A 41 3.13 0.86 -3.15
CA ARG A 41 3.88 1.51 -4.21
C ARG A 41 2.98 1.68 -5.42
N SER A 42 3.27 2.69 -6.22
CA SER A 42 2.53 2.94 -7.45
C SER A 42 3.42 2.77 -8.66
N VAL A 43 2.81 2.34 -9.75
CA VAL A 43 3.47 2.27 -11.06
C VAL A 43 2.61 3.07 -12.04
N ASP A 44 3.24 4.01 -12.73
CA ASP A 44 2.59 4.75 -13.81
C ASP A 44 2.85 3.98 -15.12
N ARG A 45 1.76 3.50 -15.73
CA ARG A 45 1.85 2.67 -16.93
C ARG A 45 2.28 3.43 -18.17
N ASN A 46 2.15 4.76 -18.18
CA ASN A 46 2.56 5.58 -19.31
C ASN A 46 4.06 5.83 -19.31
N THR A 47 4.65 6.00 -18.12
CA THR A 47 6.07 6.36 -17.99
C THR A 47 6.91 5.22 -17.43
N ASN A 48 6.28 4.14 -16.93
CA ASN A 48 6.90 3.05 -16.22
C ASN A 48 7.64 3.50 -14.95
N GLN A 49 7.28 4.65 -14.41
CA GLN A 49 7.84 5.14 -13.16
C GLN A 49 7.18 4.46 -11.98
N THR A 50 7.99 4.10 -10.99
CA THR A 50 7.51 3.60 -9.72
C THR A 50 7.81 4.60 -8.62
N ALA A 51 6.94 4.65 -7.63
CA ALA A 51 7.08 5.57 -6.51
C ALA A 51 6.44 4.97 -5.25
N ALA A 52 6.87 5.45 -4.09
CA ALA A 52 6.15 5.16 -2.86
C ALA A 52 4.78 5.81 -2.94
N TYR A 53 3.75 5.07 -2.56
CA TYR A 53 2.38 5.56 -2.61
C TYR A 53 1.84 5.84 -1.23
N ALA A 54 2.02 4.92 -0.29
CA ALA A 54 1.60 5.07 1.09
C ALA A 54 2.45 4.19 1.98
N GLY A 55 2.58 4.59 3.25
CA GLY A 55 3.47 3.94 4.18
C GLY A 55 4.90 4.45 4.02
N ASN A 56 5.78 3.91 4.85
CA ASN A 56 7.20 4.22 4.75
C ASN A 56 7.95 2.91 4.47
N CYS A 57 8.49 2.80 3.27
CA CYS A 57 9.10 1.56 2.80
C CYS A 57 10.39 1.17 3.56
N THR A 58 10.85 2.01 4.47
CA THR A 58 12.02 1.74 5.29
C THR A 58 11.69 1.62 6.77
N GLN A 59 10.42 1.77 7.16
CA GLN A 59 10.01 1.78 8.55
C GLN A 59 8.72 1.00 8.73
N GLN A 60 8.71 0.05 9.65
CA GLN A 60 7.48 -0.65 9.98
C GLN A 60 6.78 0.04 11.15
N GLY A 61 5.50 -0.21 11.27
CA GLY A 61 4.69 0.29 12.37
C GLY A 61 3.24 0.22 12.02
N GLN A 62 2.43 0.81 12.89
CA GLN A 62 1.01 0.94 12.62
C GLN A 62 0.56 2.32 13.07
N GLN A 63 0.42 3.21 12.11
CA GLN A 63 0.09 4.60 12.35
C GLN A 63 -0.88 5.04 11.28
N ASP A 64 -1.93 5.73 11.70
CA ASP A 64 -2.90 6.33 10.78
C ASP A 64 -2.48 7.75 10.39
N GLY A 65 -3.15 8.30 9.39
CA GLY A 65 -2.95 9.67 8.93
C GLY A 65 -2.22 9.74 7.61
N LEU A 66 -1.67 10.91 7.32
CA LEU A 66 -0.93 11.14 6.07
C LEU A 66 0.46 10.54 6.11
N ASP A 67 1.03 10.40 7.29
CA ASP A 67 2.32 9.73 7.49
C ASP A 67 2.10 8.31 8.00
N ALA A 68 1.19 7.60 7.39
CA ALA A 68 0.79 6.28 7.82
C ALA A 68 1.96 5.29 7.77
N LEU A 69 1.94 4.33 8.69
CA LEU A 69 2.87 3.21 8.70
C LEU A 69 2.08 1.92 8.62
N PHE A 70 2.61 0.97 7.87
CA PHE A 70 2.06 -0.38 7.77
C PHE A 70 3.02 -1.38 8.39
N ASN A 71 2.47 -2.48 8.88
CA ASN A 71 3.31 -3.54 9.41
C ASN A 71 3.61 -4.58 8.34
N GLU A 72 2.63 -5.38 7.96
CA GLU A 72 2.79 -6.32 6.86
C GLU A 72 1.51 -6.35 6.02
N PRO A 73 1.32 -5.35 5.15
CA PRO A 73 0.15 -5.36 4.28
C PRO A 73 0.30 -6.49 3.26
N THR A 74 -0.79 -7.20 3.00
CA THR A 74 -0.76 -8.31 2.05
C THR A 74 -1.71 -8.12 0.88
N SER A 75 -2.69 -7.25 1.02
CA SER A 75 -3.76 -7.14 0.03
C SER A 75 -4.26 -5.71 -0.04
N VAL A 76 -4.59 -5.27 -1.24
CA VAL A 76 -5.23 -3.98 -1.49
C VAL A 76 -6.38 -4.18 -2.46
N ILE A 77 -7.53 -3.61 -2.14
CA ILE A 77 -8.70 -3.64 -3.02
C ILE A 77 -9.36 -2.27 -3.04
N ILE A 78 -10.15 -2.02 -4.07
CA ILE A 78 -10.98 -0.82 -4.12
C ILE A 78 -12.22 -1.06 -3.27
N ASN A 79 -12.60 -0.08 -2.44
CA ASN A 79 -13.82 -0.15 -1.68
C ASN A 79 -15.00 -0.01 -2.65
N THR A 80 -15.79 -1.08 -2.80
CA THR A 80 -16.90 -1.10 -3.75
C THR A 80 -18.02 -0.14 -3.38
N LYS A 81 -18.09 0.28 -2.12
CA LYS A 81 -19.09 1.25 -1.68
C LYS A 81 -18.63 2.69 -1.81
N ASN A 82 -17.33 2.89 -1.95
CA ASN A 82 -16.75 4.22 -2.14
C ASN A 82 -15.46 4.05 -2.94
N SER A 83 -15.57 4.21 -4.25
CA SER A 83 -14.47 3.94 -5.18
C SER A 83 -13.31 4.95 -5.05
N SER A 84 -13.44 5.96 -4.21
CA SER A 84 -12.32 6.86 -3.91
C SER A 84 -11.47 6.35 -2.75
N GLN A 85 -11.74 5.15 -2.26
CA GLN A 85 -11.01 4.55 -1.14
C GLN A 85 -10.47 3.18 -1.49
N LEU A 86 -9.31 2.87 -0.92
CA LEU A 86 -8.72 1.54 -0.94
C LEU A 86 -8.87 0.90 0.44
N ILE A 87 -9.03 -0.41 0.45
CA ILE A 87 -9.01 -1.19 1.69
C ILE A 87 -7.73 -2.01 1.67
N ILE A 88 -6.95 -1.90 2.74
CA ILE A 88 -5.67 -2.57 2.89
C ILE A 88 -5.77 -3.58 4.04
N VAL A 89 -5.35 -4.81 3.79
CA VAL A 89 -5.43 -5.89 4.75
C VAL A 89 -4.06 -6.17 5.33
N GLU A 90 -4.00 -6.20 6.66
CA GLU A 90 -2.78 -6.52 7.42
C GLU A 90 -3.07 -7.70 8.36
N PRO A 91 -2.96 -8.95 7.86
CA PRO A 91 -3.38 -10.11 8.64
C PRO A 91 -2.58 -10.34 9.92
N SER A 92 -1.30 -10.00 9.93
CA SER A 92 -0.46 -10.19 11.12
C SER A 92 -0.95 -9.38 12.33
N HIS A 93 -1.68 -8.30 12.09
CA HIS A 93 -2.29 -7.49 13.14
C HIS A 93 -3.81 -7.60 13.12
N ALA A 94 -4.37 -8.51 12.30
CA ALA A 94 -5.80 -8.64 12.10
C ALA A 94 -6.45 -7.27 11.90
N SER A 95 -5.87 -6.48 11.01
CA SER A 95 -6.24 -5.07 10.82
C SER A 95 -6.72 -4.84 9.39
N LEU A 96 -7.78 -4.04 9.28
CA LEU A 96 -8.23 -3.49 8.00
C LEU A 96 -8.03 -1.98 8.04
N ARG A 97 -7.34 -1.48 7.04
CA ARG A 97 -7.05 -0.05 6.92
C ARG A 97 -7.76 0.51 5.70
N ILE A 98 -8.21 1.75 5.79
CA ILE A 98 -8.84 2.46 4.67
C ILE A 98 -7.98 3.65 4.32
N MET A 99 -7.75 3.84 3.01
CA MET A 99 -6.96 4.98 2.52
C MET A 99 -7.70 5.67 1.40
N GLY A 100 -7.78 7.00 1.45
CA GLY A 100 -8.28 7.78 0.35
C GLY A 100 -7.29 7.75 -0.82
N ILE A 101 -7.78 7.53 -2.02
CA ILE A 101 -6.93 7.46 -3.21
C ILE A 101 -6.27 8.82 -3.47
N PHE A 102 -7.00 9.90 -3.25
CA PHE A 102 -6.53 11.24 -3.60
C PHE A 102 -5.77 11.92 -2.46
N ASP A 103 -6.28 11.85 -1.24
CA ASP A 103 -5.64 12.51 -0.11
C ASP A 103 -4.61 11.62 0.59
N LYS A 104 -4.65 10.32 0.32
CA LYS A 104 -3.75 9.31 0.90
C LYS A 104 -3.80 9.26 2.43
N ASN A 105 -4.90 9.72 3.01
CA ASN A 105 -5.09 9.68 4.44
C ASN A 105 -5.56 8.28 4.85
N VAL A 106 -4.89 7.68 5.82
CA VAL A 106 -5.16 6.32 6.26
C VAL A 106 -5.83 6.33 7.61
N SER A 107 -6.88 5.52 7.73
CA SER A 107 -7.53 5.24 9.01
C SER A 107 -7.65 3.75 9.20
N THR A 108 -7.79 3.32 10.45
CA THR A 108 -8.00 1.92 10.76
C THR A 108 -9.49 1.67 10.87
N MET A 109 -10.01 0.79 10.01
CA MET A 109 -11.43 0.43 10.02
C MET A 109 -11.70 -0.61 11.09
N PHE A 110 -10.78 -1.56 11.26
CA PHE A 110 -10.95 -2.67 12.17
C PHE A 110 -9.59 -3.17 12.60
N ARG A 111 -9.47 -3.49 13.90
CA ARG A 111 -8.28 -4.12 14.45
C ARG A 111 -8.70 -5.07 15.57
N ARG A 112 -8.28 -6.33 15.43
CA ARG A 112 -8.58 -7.33 16.43
C ARG A 112 -7.79 -7.06 17.72
N GLY A 113 -8.46 -7.21 18.86
CA GLY A 113 -7.81 -7.08 20.16
C GLY A 113 -7.61 -5.63 20.60
N GLY A 114 -8.08 -4.68 19.81
CA GLY A 114 -8.05 -3.29 20.21
C GLY A 114 -9.09 -2.97 21.25
N SER A 115 -8.86 -1.89 21.98
CA SER A 115 -9.78 -1.41 22.97
C SER A 115 -11.11 -1.06 22.30
N GLY A 116 -12.21 -1.56 22.83
CA GLY A 116 -13.53 -1.31 22.28
C GLY A 116 -14.01 -2.30 21.25
N ASP A 117 -13.24 -3.28 20.97
CA ASP A 117 -13.64 -4.35 20.07
C ASP A 117 -14.69 -5.25 20.70
#